data_cbf380b45a6972385e4949ae0c090775
#
_entry.id   cbf380b45a6972385e4949ae0c090775
#
_cell.length_a   1.000
_cell.length_b   1.000
_cell.length_c   1.000
_cell.angle_alpha   90.00
_cell.angle_beta   90.00
_cell.angle_gamma   90.00
#
_symmetry.space_group_name_H-M   'P 1'
#
loop_
_entity.id
_entity.type
_entity.pdbx_description
1 polymer ?
#
loop_
_entity_poly.entity_id
_entity_poly.type
_entity_poly.pdbx_seq_one_letter_code
_entity_poly.pdbx_strand_id
1 'polypeptide(L)'
;MFDVWNNVLAELEKKLPESHYLTFFKDSNTSLIFNKDGHIKISVPNTFMQTNICKKFDTDIRTALKNNGVEVLTTEYLIVTNKNNKSRETTNSRSNNFKNLSDRIGTVQRIDLERHSSLNARNQNRTGLSEKFTMDNFIIGTNNDLAVSVAKNIIENPGMKYNPFFLYGGAGLGKTHLVEAIGNELARRHPDFKILYIPINHFYNDFIQSVRNGKMDDFRRRFSELDVLIVDDFQFIVGKEKSQEEFFNIFNDMQQLNRQVIITSDRLPSQLKTVDERLASRLTQTGAYDIQFPSFEDRCAILHAKAEFNGVEIEDKAIEYIAKSVETNIRDLESMYSKVIAMADVKCISPLMVINEGMVGVVGNTTRSKVFSPSTVIETVANFFNISPEEICGRSRVAHIKTARQIAMFIMSRDLQMSTTKIANEVGLKDHTTAMHGIKKIETDTKTDFVLRDQLNEIRDLLNNGII
;
A
#
# COMPACT_ATOMS: atom_id res chain seq x y z
N MET A 1 17.23 -37.74 -16.42
CA MET A 1 16.20 -36.78 -15.99
C MET A 1 16.08 -35.56 -16.92
N PHE A 2 17.17 -34.91 -17.29
CA PHE A 2 17.14 -33.80 -18.27
C PHE A 2 16.52 -34.23 -19.61
N ASP A 3 16.82 -35.37 -20.09
CA ASP A 3 16.32 -35.90 -21.38
C ASP A 3 14.80 -36.15 -21.35
N VAL A 4 14.27 -36.61 -20.21
CA VAL A 4 12.81 -36.83 -20.04
C VAL A 4 12.06 -35.51 -20.07
N TRP A 5 12.55 -34.48 -19.37
CA TRP A 5 11.90 -33.17 -19.35
C TRP A 5 11.95 -32.50 -20.74
N ASN A 6 13.06 -32.60 -21.45
CA ASN A 6 13.17 -32.07 -22.79
C ASN A 6 12.20 -32.76 -23.76
N ASN A 7 11.99 -34.07 -23.63
CA ASN A 7 11.00 -34.80 -24.41
C ASN A 7 9.57 -34.38 -24.09
N VAL A 8 9.27 -34.15 -22.79
CA VAL A 8 7.98 -33.60 -22.33
C VAL A 8 7.74 -32.21 -22.91
N LEU A 9 8.75 -31.33 -22.90
CA LEU A 9 8.66 -29.99 -23.49
C LEU A 9 8.41 -30.06 -25.00
N ALA A 10 9.09 -30.97 -25.73
CA ALA A 10 8.88 -31.14 -27.16
C ALA A 10 7.49 -31.70 -27.52
N GLU A 11 6.87 -32.48 -26.62
CA GLU A 11 5.49 -32.95 -26.78
C GLU A 11 4.48 -31.83 -26.47
N LEU A 12 4.72 -31.02 -25.43
CA LEU A 12 3.91 -29.86 -25.10
C LEU A 12 3.95 -28.77 -26.19
N GLU A 13 5.12 -28.57 -26.84
CA GLU A 13 5.28 -27.66 -27.97
C GLU A 13 4.37 -28.01 -29.15
N LYS A 14 4.18 -29.29 -29.41
CA LYS A 14 3.30 -29.77 -30.49
C LYS A 14 1.81 -29.72 -30.15
N LYS A 15 1.48 -29.76 -28.85
CA LYS A 15 0.10 -29.87 -28.36
C LYS A 15 -0.52 -28.53 -27.97
N LEU A 16 0.28 -27.63 -27.48
CA LEU A 16 -0.20 -26.32 -26.97
C LEU A 16 -0.13 -25.25 -28.06
N PRO A 17 -1.00 -24.22 -28.00
CA PRO A 17 -0.86 -23.00 -28.80
C PRO A 17 0.53 -22.39 -28.61
N GLU A 18 1.15 -21.91 -29.69
CA GLU A 18 2.52 -21.39 -29.70
C GLU A 18 2.72 -20.30 -28.64
N SER A 19 1.75 -19.40 -28.46
CA SER A 19 1.78 -18.36 -27.45
C SER A 19 1.83 -18.90 -26.01
N HIS A 20 1.13 -20.00 -25.74
CA HIS A 20 1.14 -20.62 -24.40
C HIS A 20 2.44 -21.37 -24.14
N TYR A 21 2.97 -22.09 -25.17
CA TYR A 21 4.24 -22.78 -25.01
C TYR A 21 5.40 -21.82 -24.79
N LEU A 22 5.46 -20.71 -25.55
CA LEU A 22 6.47 -19.68 -25.38
C LEU A 22 6.43 -19.06 -23.99
N THR A 23 5.24 -18.71 -23.51
CA THR A 23 5.05 -18.02 -22.22
C THR A 23 5.34 -18.91 -21.01
N PHE A 24 4.91 -20.17 -21.03
CA PHE A 24 4.93 -21.02 -19.84
C PHE A 24 6.05 -22.04 -19.80
N PHE A 25 6.68 -22.36 -20.94
CA PHE A 25 7.64 -23.48 -21.03
C PHE A 25 8.97 -23.14 -21.69
N LYS A 26 9.03 -22.36 -22.76
CA LYS A 26 10.25 -22.17 -23.57
C LYS A 26 11.29 -21.31 -22.86
N ASP A 27 10.92 -20.16 -22.35
CA ASP A 27 11.82 -19.21 -21.67
C ASP A 27 11.65 -19.21 -20.15
N SER A 28 10.75 -20.05 -19.67
CA SER A 28 10.51 -20.21 -18.24
C SER A 28 11.54 -21.18 -17.66
N ASN A 29 12.16 -20.83 -16.54
CA ASN A 29 13.02 -21.73 -15.77
C ASN A 29 12.22 -22.89 -15.13
N THR A 30 11.26 -23.47 -15.87
CA THR A 30 10.54 -24.67 -15.44
C THR A 30 11.39 -25.89 -15.69
N SER A 31 11.58 -26.72 -14.68
CA SER A 31 12.35 -27.95 -14.79
C SER A 31 11.82 -29.04 -13.88
N LEU A 32 12.07 -30.28 -14.23
CA LEU A 32 11.81 -31.42 -13.36
C LEU A 32 12.91 -31.49 -12.28
N ILE A 33 12.55 -31.28 -11.02
CA ILE A 33 13.50 -31.30 -9.91
C ILE A 33 13.64 -32.71 -9.33
N PHE A 34 12.52 -33.41 -9.18
CA PHE A 34 12.48 -34.69 -8.47
C PHE A 34 11.39 -35.59 -9.01
N ASN A 35 11.78 -36.88 -9.24
CA ASN A 35 10.87 -37.97 -9.56
C ASN A 35 11.27 -39.19 -8.72
N LYS A 36 10.42 -39.61 -7.77
CA LYS A 36 10.61 -40.81 -6.97
C LYS A 36 9.25 -41.45 -6.74
N ASP A 37 9.13 -42.72 -7.06
CA ASP A 37 7.93 -43.54 -6.81
C ASP A 37 6.62 -42.89 -7.28
N GLY A 38 6.63 -42.25 -8.48
CA GLY A 38 5.45 -41.59 -9.06
C GLY A 38 5.11 -40.20 -8.45
N HIS A 39 5.88 -39.67 -7.50
CA HIS A 39 5.75 -38.33 -6.98
C HIS A 39 6.67 -37.38 -7.73
N ILE A 40 6.08 -36.43 -8.47
CA ILE A 40 6.82 -35.56 -9.38
C ILE A 40 6.81 -34.13 -8.82
N LYS A 41 8.01 -33.54 -8.76
CA LYS A 41 8.20 -32.13 -8.39
C LYS A 41 8.74 -31.35 -9.57
N ILE A 42 8.03 -30.29 -9.93
CA ILE A 42 8.36 -29.41 -11.05
C ILE A 42 8.70 -28.02 -10.48
N SER A 43 9.89 -27.49 -10.82
CA SER A 43 10.22 -26.12 -10.47
C SER A 43 9.52 -25.14 -11.38
N VAL A 44 9.05 -24.05 -10.79
CA VAL A 44 8.46 -22.92 -11.49
C VAL A 44 9.05 -21.62 -10.94
N PRO A 45 9.23 -20.57 -11.75
CA PRO A 45 9.93 -19.35 -11.31
C PRO A 45 9.16 -18.48 -10.33
N ASN A 46 7.81 -18.51 -10.33
CA ASN A 46 6.98 -17.67 -9.48
C ASN A 46 5.59 -18.27 -9.25
N THR A 47 4.82 -17.62 -8.34
CA THR A 47 3.46 -18.04 -7.95
C THR A 47 2.47 -17.99 -9.12
N PHE A 48 2.64 -17.03 -10.04
CA PHE A 48 1.79 -16.91 -11.23
C PHE A 48 1.94 -18.14 -12.13
N MET A 49 3.18 -18.53 -12.44
CA MET A 49 3.49 -19.74 -13.21
C MET A 49 2.97 -20.99 -12.49
N GLN A 50 3.18 -21.10 -11.18
CA GLN A 50 2.67 -22.20 -10.37
C GLN A 50 1.14 -22.36 -10.54
N THR A 51 0.39 -21.27 -10.35
CA THR A 51 -1.08 -21.29 -10.40
C THR A 51 -1.59 -21.64 -11.80
N ASN A 52 -1.01 -21.03 -12.84
CA ASN A 52 -1.46 -21.25 -14.23
C ASN A 52 -1.08 -22.64 -14.75
N ILE A 53 0.15 -23.08 -14.49
CA ILE A 53 0.61 -24.42 -14.93
C ILE A 53 -0.21 -25.50 -14.22
N CYS A 54 -0.42 -25.36 -12.90
CA CYS A 54 -1.23 -26.30 -12.12
C CYS A 54 -2.69 -26.36 -12.60
N LYS A 55 -3.31 -25.22 -12.89
CA LYS A 55 -4.73 -25.20 -13.28
C LYS A 55 -5.00 -25.55 -14.75
N LYS A 56 -4.12 -25.13 -15.67
CA LYS A 56 -4.38 -25.23 -17.11
C LYS A 56 -3.64 -26.38 -17.80
N PHE A 57 -2.43 -26.69 -17.34
CA PHE A 57 -1.53 -27.58 -18.04
C PHE A 57 -1.13 -28.84 -17.26
N ASP A 58 -1.58 -29.02 -16.02
CA ASP A 58 -1.26 -30.19 -15.19
C ASP A 58 -1.65 -31.51 -15.89
N THR A 59 -2.81 -31.54 -16.51
CA THR A 59 -3.29 -32.72 -17.26
C THR A 59 -2.41 -33.03 -18.49
N ASP A 60 -1.98 -31.99 -19.20
CA ASP A 60 -1.14 -32.13 -20.38
C ASP A 60 0.28 -32.59 -20.00
N ILE A 61 0.83 -32.00 -18.92
CA ILE A 61 2.13 -32.40 -18.37
C ILE A 61 2.11 -33.85 -17.88
N ARG A 62 1.08 -34.26 -17.14
CA ARG A 62 0.94 -35.65 -16.67
C ARG A 62 0.83 -36.64 -17.84
N THR A 63 0.12 -36.24 -18.88
CA THR A 63 -0.01 -37.07 -20.09
C THR A 63 1.33 -37.21 -20.80
N ALA A 64 2.04 -36.11 -21.02
CA ALA A 64 3.35 -36.12 -21.65
C ALA A 64 4.39 -36.88 -20.81
N LEU A 65 4.36 -36.81 -19.50
CA LEU A 65 5.22 -37.59 -18.60
C LEU A 65 4.93 -39.08 -18.73
N LYS A 66 3.67 -39.50 -18.76
CA LYS A 66 3.27 -40.90 -18.96
C LYS A 66 3.71 -41.44 -20.32
N ASN A 67 3.57 -40.63 -21.39
CA ASN A 67 4.01 -41.03 -22.74
C ASN A 67 5.54 -41.23 -22.81
N ASN A 68 6.28 -40.55 -21.95
CA ASN A 68 7.74 -40.68 -21.83
C ASN A 68 8.17 -41.71 -20.75
N GLY A 69 7.27 -42.61 -20.35
CA GLY A 69 7.57 -43.75 -19.48
C GLY A 69 7.71 -43.39 -17.99
N VAL A 70 7.18 -42.25 -17.56
CA VAL A 70 7.21 -41.81 -16.13
C VAL A 70 5.86 -42.12 -15.52
N GLU A 71 5.84 -42.94 -14.48
CA GLU A 71 4.64 -43.19 -13.69
C GLU A 71 4.32 -41.96 -12.82
N VAL A 72 3.09 -41.42 -12.94
CA VAL A 72 2.68 -40.16 -12.27
C VAL A 72 1.55 -40.48 -11.32
N LEU A 73 1.84 -40.44 -10.01
CA LEU A 73 0.84 -40.49 -8.93
C LEU A 73 0.42 -39.09 -8.52
N THR A 74 1.39 -38.21 -8.23
CA THR A 74 1.12 -36.82 -7.84
C THR A 74 2.11 -35.88 -8.51
N THR A 75 1.65 -34.66 -8.82
CA THR A 75 2.49 -33.55 -9.28
C THR A 75 2.45 -32.43 -8.26
N GLU A 76 3.62 -31.94 -7.89
CA GLU A 76 3.82 -30.80 -6.99
C GLU A 76 4.63 -29.72 -7.71
N TYR A 77 4.15 -28.47 -7.70
CA TYR A 77 4.81 -27.35 -8.34
C TYR A 77 5.51 -26.48 -7.28
N LEU A 78 6.84 -26.39 -7.33
CA LEU A 78 7.65 -25.68 -6.35
C LEU A 78 8.22 -24.41 -6.96
N ILE A 79 8.09 -23.28 -6.25
CA ILE A 79 8.69 -22.01 -6.66
C ILE A 79 10.18 -22.04 -6.33
N VAL A 80 11.03 -21.92 -7.36
CA VAL A 80 12.48 -21.83 -7.21
C VAL A 80 12.96 -20.52 -7.80
N THR A 81 13.29 -19.55 -6.94
CA THR A 81 13.92 -18.30 -7.34
C THR A 81 15.41 -18.53 -7.58
N ASN A 82 15.86 -18.56 -8.84
CA ASN A 82 17.27 -18.61 -9.19
C ASN A 82 17.92 -17.24 -8.94
N LYS A 83 18.61 -17.10 -7.82
CA LYS A 83 19.71 -16.12 -7.70
C LYS A 83 21.00 -16.86 -8.08
N ASN A 84 21.62 -16.43 -9.17
CA ASN A 84 22.93 -16.79 -9.72
C ASN A 84 22.94 -17.76 -10.91
N ASN A 85 23.04 -17.17 -12.09
CA ASN A 85 23.83 -17.74 -13.17
C ASN A 85 24.56 -16.64 -13.94
N LYS A 86 25.78 -16.35 -13.54
CA LYS A 86 26.88 -15.88 -14.42
C LYS A 86 28.16 -16.48 -13.88
N SER A 87 28.65 -17.51 -14.55
CA SER A 87 30.00 -17.67 -15.03
C SER A 87 30.41 -19.14 -15.22
N ARG A 88 30.67 -19.42 -16.48
CA ARG A 88 31.78 -20.22 -17.07
C ARG A 88 31.87 -21.73 -16.87
N GLU A 89 31.70 -22.36 -18.02
CA GLU A 89 32.28 -23.65 -18.43
C GLU A 89 33.75 -23.75 -18.03
N THR A 90 34.16 -24.92 -17.54
CA THR A 90 35.29 -25.70 -18.04
C THR A 90 35.41 -27.05 -17.33
N THR A 91 35.31 -28.08 -18.19
CA THR A 91 35.99 -29.40 -18.29
C THR A 91 36.36 -30.24 -17.07
N ASN A 92 35.80 -31.44 -17.12
CA ASN A 92 36.38 -32.80 -16.97
C ASN A 92 36.88 -33.35 -15.64
N SER A 93 36.26 -34.50 -15.38
CA SER A 93 36.80 -35.76 -14.80
C SER A 93 37.12 -35.79 -13.29
N ARG A 94 36.28 -36.53 -12.57
CA ARG A 94 36.60 -37.77 -11.83
C ARG A 94 35.42 -38.19 -10.94
N SER A 95 34.93 -39.35 -11.23
CA SER A 95 33.95 -40.14 -10.50
C SER A 95 34.48 -40.56 -9.12
N ASN A 96 33.53 -40.76 -8.21
CA ASN A 96 33.64 -41.37 -6.89
C ASN A 96 34.07 -40.48 -5.75
N ASN A 97 33.05 -39.85 -5.10
CA ASN A 97 32.97 -39.60 -3.64
C ASN A 97 31.79 -38.72 -3.23
N PHE A 98 30.65 -38.81 -3.96
CA PHE A 98 29.55 -37.83 -3.77
C PHE A 98 28.34 -38.33 -2.94
N LYS A 99 28.41 -39.52 -2.33
CA LYS A 99 27.26 -39.98 -1.52
C LYS A 99 27.19 -39.42 -0.09
N ASN A 100 28.29 -38.84 0.44
CA ASN A 100 28.33 -38.33 1.83
C ASN A 100 28.35 -36.80 1.94
N LEU A 101 28.36 -36.07 0.85
CA LEU A 101 28.39 -34.59 0.85
C LEU A 101 27.02 -33.96 0.62
N SER A 102 26.17 -34.61 -0.18
CA SER A 102 24.80 -34.15 -0.46
C SER A 102 23.89 -34.18 0.77
N ASP A 103 24.04 -35.18 1.65
CA ASP A 103 23.26 -35.28 2.88
C ASP A 103 23.72 -34.26 3.95
N ARG A 104 25.01 -33.90 3.95
CA ARG A 104 25.52 -32.87 4.88
C ARG A 104 25.21 -31.45 4.42
N ILE A 105 25.25 -31.15 3.11
CA ILE A 105 24.92 -29.83 2.59
C ILE A 105 23.41 -29.57 2.66
N GLY A 106 22.57 -30.56 2.39
CA GLY A 106 21.12 -30.47 2.54
C GLY A 106 20.67 -30.24 4.00
N THR A 107 21.39 -30.81 4.97
CA THR A 107 21.08 -30.67 6.40
C THR A 107 21.54 -29.31 6.94
N VAL A 108 22.70 -28.80 6.50
CA VAL A 108 23.21 -27.48 6.91
C VAL A 108 22.35 -26.35 6.32
N GLN A 109 21.97 -26.44 5.04
CA GLN A 109 21.06 -25.45 4.43
C GLN A 109 19.64 -25.48 5.02
N ARG A 110 19.11 -26.65 5.39
CA ARG A 110 17.83 -26.74 6.11
C ARG A 110 17.91 -26.15 7.51
N ILE A 111 18.98 -26.43 8.25
CA ILE A 111 19.19 -25.91 9.61
C ILE A 111 19.37 -24.39 9.56
N ASP A 112 20.06 -23.85 8.56
CA ASP A 112 20.23 -22.40 8.42
C ASP A 112 18.94 -21.70 7.96
N LEU A 113 18.17 -22.28 7.04
CA LEU A 113 16.85 -21.76 6.64
C LEU A 113 15.82 -21.87 7.77
N GLU A 114 15.80 -22.96 8.52
CA GLU A 114 14.93 -23.10 9.69
C GLU A 114 15.39 -22.24 10.87
N ARG A 115 16.70 -22.02 11.05
CA ARG A 115 17.21 -21.05 12.01
C ARG A 115 16.90 -19.60 11.61
N HIS A 116 17.10 -19.23 10.35
CA HIS A 116 16.74 -17.90 9.87
C HIS A 116 15.23 -17.66 9.92
N SER A 117 14.39 -18.61 9.51
CA SER A 117 12.94 -18.47 9.62
C SER A 117 12.45 -18.48 11.07
N SER A 118 13.04 -19.25 11.95
CA SER A 118 12.67 -19.29 13.38
C SER A 118 13.23 -18.08 14.16
N LEU A 119 14.38 -17.55 13.79
CA LEU A 119 14.93 -16.31 14.35
C LEU A 119 14.15 -15.10 13.86
N ASN A 120 13.77 -15.06 12.59
CA ASN A 120 12.96 -14.00 12.01
C ASN A 120 11.54 -14.00 12.60
N ALA A 121 10.87 -15.14 12.73
CA ALA A 121 9.57 -15.25 13.37
C ALA A 121 9.61 -14.88 14.87
N ARG A 122 10.72 -15.18 15.59
CA ARG A 122 10.92 -14.75 16.98
C ARG A 122 11.21 -13.25 17.08
N ASN A 123 11.90 -12.66 16.12
CA ASN A 123 12.19 -11.23 16.08
C ASN A 123 10.95 -10.43 15.69
N GLN A 124 10.14 -10.87 14.72
CA GLN A 124 8.87 -10.24 14.36
C GLN A 124 7.91 -10.14 15.56
N ASN A 125 7.78 -11.19 16.36
CA ASN A 125 6.96 -11.17 17.58
C ASN A 125 7.50 -10.24 18.68
N ARG A 126 8.76 -9.78 18.57
CA ARG A 126 9.39 -8.86 19.53
C ARG A 126 9.45 -7.43 19.05
N THR A 127 9.66 -7.18 17.75
CA THR A 127 9.86 -5.85 17.17
C THR A 127 8.56 -5.22 16.63
N GLY A 128 7.59 -6.02 16.21
CA GLY A 128 6.38 -5.57 15.52
C GLY A 128 6.61 -5.10 14.08
N LEU A 129 7.84 -5.19 13.55
CA LEU A 129 8.22 -4.77 12.20
C LEU A 129 7.80 -5.80 11.14
N SER A 130 7.46 -5.34 9.95
CA SER A 130 7.16 -6.17 8.78
C SER A 130 8.37 -6.24 7.84
N GLU A 131 8.86 -7.44 7.56
CA GLU A 131 10.03 -7.67 6.69
C GLU A 131 9.84 -7.19 5.23
N LYS A 132 8.60 -6.97 4.81
CA LYS A 132 8.29 -6.47 3.46
C LYS A 132 8.76 -5.03 3.21
N PHE A 133 8.94 -4.24 4.27
CA PHE A 133 9.35 -2.85 4.17
C PHE A 133 10.86 -2.73 4.34
N THR A 134 11.55 -2.44 3.27
CA THR A 134 13.02 -2.30 3.23
C THR A 134 13.42 -0.99 2.59
N MET A 135 14.64 -0.54 2.86
CA MET A 135 15.20 0.65 2.19
C MET A 135 15.40 0.42 0.69
N ASP A 136 15.61 -0.83 0.27
CA ASP A 136 15.86 -1.18 -1.13
C ASP A 136 14.59 -1.09 -1.99
N ASN A 137 13.41 -1.36 -1.41
CA ASN A 137 12.14 -1.28 -2.13
C ASN A 137 11.38 0.03 -1.89
N PHE A 138 11.99 0.99 -1.18
CA PHE A 138 11.45 2.33 -1.00
C PHE A 138 11.92 3.24 -2.14
N ILE A 139 11.00 3.73 -2.96
CA ILE A 139 11.34 4.60 -4.10
C ILE A 139 11.66 6.01 -3.60
N ILE A 140 12.84 6.48 -3.97
CA ILE A 140 13.33 7.81 -3.61
C ILE A 140 13.00 8.77 -4.76
N GLY A 141 12.29 9.83 -4.45
CA GLY A 141 11.93 10.90 -5.37
C GLY A 141 12.12 12.26 -4.71
N THR A 142 11.87 13.33 -5.46
CA THR A 142 12.00 14.72 -4.97
C THR A 142 11.02 15.03 -3.83
N ASN A 143 9.97 14.25 -3.72
CA ASN A 143 8.91 14.35 -2.69
C ASN A 143 9.32 13.80 -1.32
N ASN A 144 10.42 13.04 -1.21
CA ASN A 144 10.84 12.35 0.01
C ASN A 144 12.37 12.30 0.22
N ASP A 145 13.17 12.89 -0.66
CA ASP A 145 14.63 12.83 -0.66
C ASP A 145 15.27 13.30 0.65
N LEU A 146 14.75 14.39 1.24
CA LEU A 146 15.21 14.92 2.51
C LEU A 146 14.91 13.93 3.65
N ALA A 147 13.69 13.39 3.71
CA ALA A 147 13.30 12.43 4.74
C ALA A 147 14.16 11.15 4.65
N VAL A 148 14.44 10.67 3.42
CA VAL A 148 15.28 9.49 3.18
C VAL A 148 16.76 9.78 3.54
N SER A 149 17.26 10.97 3.25
CA SER A 149 18.63 11.36 3.61
C SER A 149 18.83 11.37 5.12
N VAL A 150 17.83 11.87 5.87
CA VAL A 150 17.82 11.84 7.34
C VAL A 150 17.69 10.39 7.84
N ALA A 151 16.81 9.59 7.23
CA ALA A 151 16.66 8.18 7.57
C ALA A 151 17.98 7.40 7.43
N LYS A 152 18.72 7.60 6.35
CA LYS A 152 20.05 7.00 6.16
C LYS A 152 21.04 7.41 7.26
N ASN A 153 21.02 8.68 7.67
CA ASN A 153 21.87 9.17 8.76
C ASN A 153 21.49 8.53 10.11
N ILE A 154 20.20 8.34 10.38
CA ILE A 154 19.72 7.64 11.59
C ILE A 154 20.19 6.19 11.60
N ILE A 155 20.13 5.50 10.46
CA ILE A 155 20.61 4.12 10.32
C ILE A 155 22.12 4.01 10.62
N GLU A 156 22.89 5.02 10.23
CA GLU A 156 24.35 5.06 10.50
C GLU A 156 24.68 5.48 11.93
N ASN A 157 23.93 6.43 12.49
CA ASN A 157 24.22 7.04 13.78
C ASN A 157 22.93 7.17 14.63
N PRO A 158 22.33 6.07 15.07
CA PRO A 158 21.09 6.08 15.85
C PRO A 158 21.26 6.83 17.18
N GLY A 159 20.23 7.58 17.57
CA GLY A 159 20.19 8.33 18.83
C GLY A 159 20.97 9.64 18.85
N MET A 160 21.69 9.99 17.78
CA MET A 160 22.58 11.14 17.77
C MET A 160 21.89 12.42 17.25
N LYS A 161 22.05 12.74 15.95
CA LYS A 161 21.72 14.06 15.40
C LYS A 161 20.22 14.30 15.16
N TYR A 162 19.50 13.28 14.73
CA TYR A 162 18.09 13.36 14.32
C TYR A 162 17.22 12.56 15.30
N ASN A 163 17.17 13.01 16.53
CA ASN A 163 16.42 12.38 17.60
C ASN A 163 15.62 13.44 18.42
N PRO A 164 14.28 13.44 18.33
CA PRO A 164 13.42 12.51 17.59
C PRO A 164 13.44 12.74 16.08
N PHE A 165 13.14 11.69 15.31
CA PHE A 165 12.81 11.81 13.90
C PHE A 165 11.29 11.90 13.74
N PHE A 166 10.80 13.09 13.43
CA PHE A 166 9.37 13.31 13.24
C PHE A 166 9.05 13.40 11.75
N LEU A 167 8.34 12.39 11.24
CA LEU A 167 7.95 12.26 9.84
C LEU A 167 6.46 12.53 9.66
N TYR A 168 6.10 13.50 8.82
CA TYR A 168 4.69 13.81 8.59
C TYR A 168 4.33 13.84 7.10
N GLY A 169 3.03 13.80 6.79
CA GLY A 169 2.51 13.87 5.43
C GLY A 169 1.15 13.21 5.31
N GLY A 170 0.48 13.38 4.19
CA GLY A 170 -0.85 12.84 3.95
C GLY A 170 -0.96 11.32 4.16
N ALA A 171 -2.17 10.82 4.27
CA ALA A 171 -2.41 9.37 4.38
C ALA A 171 -1.96 8.65 3.11
N GLY A 172 -1.34 7.47 3.27
CA GLY A 172 -0.95 6.61 2.13
C GLY A 172 0.25 7.09 1.31
N LEU A 173 1.11 7.99 1.83
CA LEU A 173 2.31 8.48 1.14
C LEU A 173 3.60 7.69 1.44
N GLY A 174 3.53 6.59 2.20
CA GLY A 174 4.69 5.73 2.45
C GLY A 174 5.40 5.99 3.80
N LYS A 175 4.84 6.79 4.72
CA LYS A 175 5.43 7.05 6.05
C LYS A 175 5.74 5.77 6.82
N THR A 176 4.75 4.90 6.99
CA THR A 176 4.90 3.59 7.64
C THR A 176 5.98 2.76 6.98
N HIS A 177 6.04 2.74 5.65
CA HIS A 177 7.09 2.02 4.91
C HIS A 177 8.49 2.53 5.29
N LEU A 178 8.70 3.84 5.24
CA LEU A 178 10.01 4.42 5.54
C LEU A 178 10.46 4.12 6.98
N VAL A 179 9.58 4.29 7.97
CA VAL A 179 9.98 4.08 9.37
C VAL A 179 10.18 2.61 9.72
N GLU A 180 9.38 1.71 9.13
CA GLU A 180 9.63 0.27 9.29
C GLU A 180 10.90 -0.17 8.54
N ALA A 181 11.20 0.41 7.37
CA ALA A 181 12.45 0.17 6.66
C ALA A 181 13.68 0.60 7.47
N ILE A 182 13.62 1.75 8.16
CA ILE A 182 14.65 2.19 9.11
C ILE A 182 14.80 1.14 10.23
N GLY A 183 13.69 0.71 10.83
CA GLY A 183 13.68 -0.28 11.90
C GLY A 183 14.29 -1.62 11.48
N ASN A 184 13.94 -2.12 10.30
CA ASN A 184 14.47 -3.36 9.74
C ASN A 184 16.00 -3.25 9.47
N GLU A 185 16.45 -2.12 8.92
CA GLU A 185 17.87 -1.91 8.65
C GLU A 185 18.68 -1.76 9.94
N LEU A 186 18.13 -1.08 10.97
CA LEU A 186 18.73 -1.01 12.31
C LEU A 186 18.82 -2.39 12.96
N ALA A 187 17.76 -3.20 12.89
CA ALA A 187 17.77 -4.58 13.41
C ALA A 187 18.81 -5.46 12.69
N ARG A 188 19.02 -5.26 11.39
CA ARG A 188 20.00 -5.98 10.59
C ARG A 188 21.45 -5.58 10.96
N ARG A 189 21.71 -4.27 11.19
CA ARG A 189 23.05 -3.75 11.52
C ARG A 189 23.42 -3.94 12.99
N HIS A 190 22.43 -3.88 13.87
CA HIS A 190 22.58 -3.97 15.31
C HIS A 190 21.68 -5.08 15.89
N PRO A 191 22.08 -6.36 15.78
CA PRO A 191 21.24 -7.49 16.20
C PRO A 191 20.88 -7.48 17.69
N ASP A 192 21.69 -6.78 18.52
CA ASP A 192 21.49 -6.65 19.97
C ASP A 192 20.52 -5.54 20.36
N PHE A 193 20.13 -4.66 19.40
CA PHE A 193 19.20 -3.56 19.68
C PHE A 193 17.81 -4.08 19.97
N LYS A 194 17.22 -3.55 21.02
CA LYS A 194 15.82 -3.76 21.37
C LYS A 194 14.97 -2.70 20.64
N ILE A 195 14.37 -3.08 19.54
CA ILE A 195 13.55 -2.23 18.69
C ILE A 195 12.09 -2.56 18.90
N LEU A 196 11.24 -1.55 19.06
CA LEU A 196 9.79 -1.69 19.10
C LEU A 196 9.12 -0.75 18.09
N TYR A 197 8.35 -1.33 17.17
CA TYR A 197 7.38 -0.63 16.36
C TYR A 197 5.99 -0.78 16.98
N ILE A 198 5.31 0.34 17.20
CA ILE A 198 3.98 0.34 17.80
C ILE A 198 3.10 1.45 17.21
N PRO A 199 1.92 1.13 16.63
CA PRO A 199 0.90 2.13 16.37
C PRO A 199 0.44 2.78 17.67
N ILE A 200 0.25 4.10 17.68
CA ILE A 200 -0.09 4.84 18.92
C ILE A 200 -1.39 4.35 19.57
N ASN A 201 -2.34 3.82 18.80
CA ASN A 201 -3.55 3.23 19.37
C ASN A 201 -3.27 1.96 20.19
N HIS A 202 -2.27 1.16 19.81
CA HIS A 202 -1.85 0.00 20.60
C HIS A 202 -1.15 0.44 21.88
N PHE A 203 -0.28 1.45 21.82
CA PHE A 203 0.31 2.08 23.01
C PHE A 203 -0.79 2.54 23.99
N TYR A 204 -1.81 3.23 23.48
CA TYR A 204 -2.94 3.68 24.30
C TYR A 204 -3.69 2.52 24.96
N ASN A 205 -3.99 1.47 24.22
CA ASN A 205 -4.69 0.31 24.75
C ASN A 205 -3.87 -0.44 25.79
N ASP A 206 -2.57 -0.63 25.54
CA ASP A 206 -1.63 -1.26 26.48
C ASP A 206 -1.52 -0.43 27.79
N PHE A 207 -1.44 0.90 27.67
CA PHE A 207 -1.44 1.83 28.81
C PHE A 207 -2.71 1.66 29.65
N ILE A 208 -3.90 1.73 29.03
CA ILE A 208 -5.18 1.60 29.75
C ILE A 208 -5.31 0.25 30.45
N GLN A 209 -4.89 -0.83 29.80
CA GLN A 209 -4.89 -2.17 30.37
C GLN A 209 -3.93 -2.24 31.57
N SER A 210 -2.74 -1.66 31.47
CA SER A 210 -1.74 -1.66 32.53
C SER A 210 -2.20 -0.89 33.75
N VAL A 211 -2.89 0.25 33.55
CA VAL A 211 -3.52 1.03 34.64
C VAL A 211 -4.61 0.19 35.34
N ARG A 212 -5.51 -0.45 34.57
CA ARG A 212 -6.61 -1.26 35.11
C ARG A 212 -6.11 -2.48 35.90
N ASN A 213 -5.01 -3.06 35.49
CA ASN A 213 -4.46 -4.27 36.08
C ASN A 213 -3.40 -3.99 37.16
N GLY A 214 -3.08 -2.71 37.45
CA GLY A 214 -2.04 -2.33 38.42
C GLY A 214 -0.62 -2.71 37.97
N LYS A 215 -0.35 -2.82 36.64
CA LYS A 215 0.91 -3.25 36.06
C LYS A 215 1.68 -2.14 35.36
N MET A 216 1.64 -0.93 35.90
CA MET A 216 2.32 0.22 35.29
C MET A 216 3.84 0.07 35.30
N ASP A 217 4.42 -0.57 36.33
CA ASP A 217 5.87 -0.79 36.37
C ASP A 217 6.36 -1.74 35.27
N ASP A 218 5.58 -2.77 34.93
CA ASP A 218 5.89 -3.67 33.82
C ASP A 218 5.77 -2.94 32.48
N PHE A 219 4.75 -2.08 32.33
CA PHE A 219 4.57 -1.23 31.16
C PHE A 219 5.78 -0.32 30.95
N ARG A 220 6.19 0.45 31.96
CA ARG A 220 7.34 1.37 31.89
C ARG A 220 8.65 0.62 31.65
N ARG A 221 8.86 -0.54 32.29
CA ARG A 221 10.04 -1.37 32.08
C ARG A 221 10.19 -1.81 30.63
N ARG A 222 9.10 -2.18 29.96
CA ARG A 222 9.13 -2.54 28.54
C ARG A 222 9.71 -1.45 27.66
N PHE A 223 9.38 -0.17 27.91
CA PHE A 223 9.91 0.97 27.14
C PHE A 223 11.29 1.39 27.59
N SER A 224 11.60 1.28 28.89
CA SER A 224 12.91 1.65 29.44
C SER A 224 14.05 0.76 28.98
N GLU A 225 13.77 -0.40 28.42
CA GLU A 225 14.79 -1.33 27.89
C GLU A 225 15.05 -1.15 26.39
N LEU A 226 14.28 -0.31 25.69
CA LEU A 226 14.39 -0.13 24.23
C LEU A 226 15.60 0.72 23.87
N ASP A 227 16.25 0.38 22.76
CA ASP A 227 17.24 1.22 22.09
C ASP A 227 16.58 2.09 21.01
N VAL A 228 15.52 1.57 20.36
CA VAL A 228 14.77 2.26 19.32
C VAL A 228 13.26 2.11 19.54
N LEU A 229 12.54 3.23 19.56
CA LEU A 229 11.09 3.26 19.61
C LEU A 229 10.54 3.91 18.32
N ILE A 230 9.71 3.18 17.60
CA ILE A 230 9.03 3.65 16.39
C ILE A 230 7.53 3.72 16.68
N VAL A 231 6.98 4.93 16.63
CA VAL A 231 5.56 5.19 16.91
C VAL A 231 4.87 5.65 15.64
N ASP A 232 3.92 4.87 15.18
CA ASP A 232 3.18 5.18 13.95
C ASP A 232 1.82 5.80 14.25
N ASP A 233 1.39 6.70 13.34
CA ASP A 233 0.08 7.35 13.37
C ASP A 233 -0.19 8.15 14.67
N PHE A 234 0.79 8.94 15.11
CA PHE A 234 0.76 9.71 16.37
C PHE A 234 -0.47 10.63 16.53
N GLN A 235 -1.09 11.07 15.43
CA GLN A 235 -2.29 11.89 15.46
C GLN A 235 -3.45 11.27 16.27
N PHE A 236 -3.48 9.96 16.45
CA PHE A 236 -4.54 9.29 17.22
C PHE A 236 -4.37 9.37 18.74
N ILE A 237 -3.31 10.05 19.26
CA ILE A 237 -3.16 10.36 20.69
C ILE A 237 -3.99 11.60 21.12
N VAL A 238 -4.52 12.34 20.15
CA VAL A 238 -5.33 13.56 20.38
C VAL A 238 -6.51 13.27 21.30
N GLY A 239 -6.71 14.13 22.34
CA GLY A 239 -7.79 13.97 23.31
C GLY A 239 -7.56 12.91 24.39
N LYS A 240 -6.36 12.30 24.48
CA LYS A 240 -6.01 11.25 25.47
C LYS A 240 -4.95 11.76 26.44
N GLU A 241 -5.27 12.77 27.25
CA GLU A 241 -4.34 13.54 28.09
C GLU A 241 -3.41 12.67 28.94
N LYS A 242 -3.95 11.70 29.70
CA LYS A 242 -3.12 10.79 30.54
C LYS A 242 -2.14 9.94 29.74
N SER A 243 -2.51 9.56 28.53
CA SER A 243 -1.61 8.80 27.66
C SER A 243 -0.56 9.68 27.00
N GLN A 244 -0.88 10.96 26.74
CA GLN A 244 0.11 11.94 26.29
C GLN A 244 1.15 12.20 27.36
N GLU A 245 0.73 12.35 28.64
CA GLU A 245 1.62 12.53 29.78
C GLU A 245 2.56 11.33 29.96
N GLU A 246 2.02 10.10 29.90
CA GLU A 246 2.86 8.90 30.03
C GLU A 246 3.81 8.73 28.83
N PHE A 247 3.32 9.00 27.60
CA PHE A 247 4.18 9.01 26.43
C PHE A 247 5.30 10.04 26.54
N PHE A 248 5.01 11.23 27.04
CA PHE A 248 6.01 12.29 27.26
C PHE A 248 7.10 11.85 28.24
N ASN A 249 6.73 11.15 29.32
CA ASN A 249 7.70 10.62 30.30
C ASN A 249 8.63 9.60 29.64
N ILE A 250 8.06 8.61 28.95
CA ILE A 250 8.84 7.60 28.20
C ILE A 250 9.77 8.25 27.17
N PHE A 251 9.23 9.21 26.40
CA PHE A 251 9.99 9.96 25.40
C PHE A 251 11.19 10.70 26.01
N ASN A 252 10.99 11.39 27.13
CA ASN A 252 12.09 12.09 27.82
C ASN A 252 13.16 11.12 28.33
N ASP A 253 12.74 10.00 28.93
CA ASP A 253 13.68 8.98 29.42
C ASP A 253 14.54 8.43 28.28
N MET A 254 13.93 8.15 27.13
CA MET A 254 14.67 7.68 25.97
C MET A 254 15.65 8.72 25.42
N GLN A 255 15.23 9.99 25.37
CA GLN A 255 16.10 11.08 24.92
C GLN A 255 17.30 11.31 25.85
N GLN A 256 17.10 11.24 27.16
CA GLN A 256 18.19 11.37 28.14
C GLN A 256 19.25 10.28 27.98
N LEU A 257 18.85 9.10 27.53
CA LEU A 257 19.72 7.97 27.27
C LEU A 257 20.27 7.91 25.84
N ASN A 258 20.03 8.97 25.03
CA ASN A 258 20.37 9.01 23.59
C ASN A 258 19.81 7.82 22.78
N ARG A 259 18.65 7.32 23.16
CA ARG A 259 17.95 6.25 22.45
C ARG A 259 17.09 6.83 21.33
N GLN A 260 17.06 6.17 20.19
CA GLN A 260 16.37 6.69 19.00
C GLN A 260 14.85 6.62 19.15
N VAL A 261 14.18 7.75 18.92
CA VAL A 261 12.72 7.82 18.78
C VAL A 261 12.35 8.26 17.36
N ILE A 262 11.45 7.51 16.73
CA ILE A 262 10.94 7.75 15.38
C ILE A 262 9.42 7.84 15.47
N ILE A 263 8.84 8.90 14.90
CA ILE A 263 7.40 9.16 15.02
C ILE A 263 6.84 9.52 13.65
N THR A 264 5.69 8.94 13.30
CA THR A 264 4.94 9.38 12.12
C THR A 264 3.63 10.06 12.51
N SER A 265 3.18 10.99 11.66
CA SER A 265 1.88 11.66 11.80
C SER A 265 1.30 12.04 10.44
N ASP A 266 -0.01 12.29 10.38
CA ASP A 266 -0.65 12.83 9.18
C ASP A 266 -0.43 14.35 9.03
N ARG A 267 -0.01 15.03 10.11
CA ARG A 267 0.24 16.48 10.18
C ARG A 267 1.24 16.84 11.27
N LEU A 268 1.68 18.08 11.28
CA LEU A 268 2.59 18.62 12.30
C LEU A 268 1.95 18.59 13.71
N PRO A 269 2.75 18.41 14.77
CA PRO A 269 2.25 18.46 16.16
C PRO A 269 1.55 19.78 16.50
N SER A 270 2.01 20.91 15.97
CA SER A 270 1.38 22.22 16.15
C SER A 270 -0.03 22.33 15.54
N GLN A 271 -0.36 21.45 14.61
CA GLN A 271 -1.69 21.37 13.98
C GLN A 271 -2.61 20.37 14.70
N LEU A 272 -2.09 19.59 15.63
CA LEU A 272 -2.85 18.65 16.45
C LEU A 272 -3.49 19.39 17.62
N LYS A 273 -4.79 19.67 17.50
CA LYS A 273 -5.56 20.27 18.60
C LYS A 273 -5.49 19.37 19.85
N THR A 274 -5.32 19.94 21.04
CA THR A 274 -5.25 19.23 22.33
C THR A 274 -4.01 18.36 22.57
N VAL A 275 -2.95 18.51 21.81
CA VAL A 275 -1.63 18.00 22.19
C VAL A 275 -0.94 19.02 23.08
N ASP A 276 -0.34 18.56 24.18
CA ASP A 276 0.41 19.42 25.10
C ASP A 276 1.53 20.16 24.35
N GLU A 277 1.62 21.48 24.54
CA GLU A 277 2.58 22.35 23.84
C GLU A 277 4.04 21.94 24.09
N ARG A 278 4.34 21.43 25.30
CA ARG A 278 5.67 20.94 25.66
C ARG A 278 6.03 19.71 24.85
N LEU A 279 5.08 18.78 24.72
CA LEU A 279 5.25 17.59 23.89
C LEU A 279 5.40 17.99 22.42
N ALA A 280 4.55 18.85 21.89
CA ALA A 280 4.61 19.31 20.50
C ALA A 280 5.96 19.98 20.17
N SER A 281 6.46 20.84 21.04
CA SER A 281 7.77 21.50 20.89
C SER A 281 8.93 20.51 20.91
N ARG A 282 8.89 19.51 21.82
CA ARG A 282 9.93 18.48 21.92
C ARG A 282 9.96 17.55 20.72
N LEU A 283 8.79 17.19 20.19
CA LEU A 283 8.69 16.30 19.02
C LEU A 283 9.31 16.90 17.76
N THR A 284 9.38 18.23 17.66
CA THR A 284 9.92 18.93 16.48
C THR A 284 11.25 19.63 16.74
N GLN A 285 11.88 19.40 17.90
CA GLN A 285 13.12 20.10 18.28
C GLN A 285 14.29 19.88 17.30
N THR A 286 14.36 18.72 16.65
CA THR A 286 15.37 18.37 15.62
C THR A 286 14.87 18.58 14.18
N GLY A 287 13.70 19.19 14.02
CA GLY A 287 12.99 19.37 12.76
C GLY A 287 11.88 18.35 12.55
N ALA A 288 10.98 18.71 11.67
CA ALA A 288 9.94 17.81 11.16
C ALA A 288 10.13 17.65 9.67
N TYR A 289 10.04 16.41 9.20
CA TYR A 289 10.34 16.03 7.82
C TYR A 289 9.06 15.58 7.15
N ASP A 290 8.79 16.12 5.96
CA ASP A 290 7.57 15.80 5.22
C ASP A 290 7.82 14.74 4.14
N ILE A 291 6.75 13.99 3.87
CA ILE A 291 6.61 13.23 2.62
C ILE A 291 5.45 13.84 1.85
N GLN A 292 5.75 14.34 0.67
CA GLN A 292 4.78 14.92 -0.24
C GLN A 292 4.24 13.87 -1.21
N PHE A 293 3.28 14.29 -2.02
CA PHE A 293 2.74 13.45 -3.07
C PHE A 293 3.80 13.20 -4.16
N PRO A 294 3.98 11.95 -4.63
CA PRO A 294 4.99 11.62 -5.64
C PRO A 294 4.67 12.24 -7.01
N SER A 295 5.73 12.62 -7.74
CA SER A 295 5.62 13.06 -9.13
C SER A 295 5.04 11.97 -10.03
N PHE A 296 4.70 12.31 -11.28
CA PHE A 296 4.25 11.29 -12.24
C PHE A 296 5.32 10.22 -12.47
N GLU A 297 6.57 10.63 -12.60
CA GLU A 297 7.73 9.77 -12.80
C GLU A 297 7.95 8.85 -11.59
N ASP A 298 7.85 9.40 -10.37
CA ASP A 298 7.95 8.61 -9.14
C ASP A 298 6.82 7.58 -9.03
N ARG A 299 5.59 7.94 -9.43
CA ARG A 299 4.47 7.00 -9.47
C ARG A 299 4.70 5.85 -10.46
N CYS A 300 5.24 6.14 -11.63
CA CYS A 300 5.64 5.10 -12.58
C CYS A 300 6.71 4.19 -11.99
N ALA A 301 7.74 4.76 -11.36
CA ALA A 301 8.81 4.00 -10.72
C ALA A 301 8.28 3.09 -9.57
N ILE A 302 7.34 3.59 -8.76
CA ILE A 302 6.68 2.80 -7.71
C ILE A 302 5.93 1.61 -8.31
N LEU A 303 5.21 1.81 -9.42
CA LEU A 303 4.46 0.74 -10.09
C LEU A 303 5.39 -0.29 -10.74
N HIS A 304 6.50 0.15 -11.35
CA HIS A 304 7.52 -0.75 -11.90
C HIS A 304 8.16 -1.62 -10.80
N ALA A 305 8.60 -1.00 -9.71
CA ALA A 305 9.17 -1.73 -8.57
C ALA A 305 8.15 -2.72 -7.97
N LYS A 306 6.86 -2.35 -7.94
CA LYS A 306 5.78 -3.23 -7.48
C LYS A 306 5.56 -4.41 -8.43
N ALA A 307 5.61 -4.18 -9.73
CA ALA A 307 5.48 -5.22 -10.75
C ALA A 307 6.66 -6.21 -10.67
N GLU A 308 7.88 -5.69 -10.55
CA GLU A 308 9.09 -6.50 -10.38
C GLU A 308 9.05 -7.34 -9.09
N PHE A 309 8.66 -6.72 -7.97
CA PHE A 309 8.51 -7.44 -6.69
C PHE A 309 7.47 -8.56 -6.77
N ASN A 310 6.36 -8.33 -7.49
CA ASN A 310 5.32 -9.34 -7.69
C ASN A 310 5.65 -10.34 -8.81
N GLY A 311 6.72 -10.14 -9.57
CA GLY A 311 7.09 -10.97 -10.72
C GLY A 311 6.05 -10.90 -11.85
N VAL A 312 5.41 -9.75 -12.04
CA VAL A 312 4.36 -9.52 -13.04
C VAL A 312 4.92 -8.66 -14.16
N GLU A 313 4.80 -9.14 -15.40
CA GLU A 313 5.08 -8.32 -16.58
C GLU A 313 3.88 -7.42 -16.87
N ILE A 314 4.13 -6.12 -16.96
CA ILE A 314 3.13 -5.10 -17.29
C ILE A 314 3.72 -4.11 -18.30
N GLU A 315 2.95 -3.76 -19.31
CA GLU A 315 3.37 -2.83 -20.35
C GLU A 315 3.50 -1.39 -19.79
N ASP A 316 4.53 -0.64 -20.23
CA ASP A 316 4.78 0.74 -19.81
C ASP A 316 3.55 1.64 -19.99
N LYS A 317 2.80 1.46 -21.09
CA LYS A 317 1.56 2.21 -21.36
C LYS A 317 0.48 1.96 -20.31
N ALA A 318 0.42 0.75 -19.75
CA ALA A 318 -0.52 0.43 -18.68
C ALA A 318 -0.07 1.09 -17.36
N ILE A 319 1.21 1.08 -17.07
CA ILE A 319 1.80 1.78 -15.92
C ILE A 319 1.55 3.29 -16.01
N GLU A 320 1.85 3.91 -17.16
CA GLU A 320 1.58 5.33 -17.37
C GLU A 320 0.10 5.69 -17.20
N TYR A 321 -0.80 4.84 -17.72
CA TYR A 321 -2.23 5.06 -17.54
C TYR A 321 -2.65 5.04 -16.08
N ILE A 322 -2.19 4.02 -15.31
CA ILE A 322 -2.47 3.91 -13.88
C ILE A 322 -1.90 5.12 -13.14
N ALA A 323 -0.65 5.50 -13.42
CA ALA A 323 0.01 6.64 -12.81
C ALA A 323 -0.70 7.97 -13.11
N LYS A 324 -1.23 8.16 -14.32
CA LYS A 324 -2.02 9.35 -14.69
C LYS A 324 -3.42 9.38 -14.06
N SER A 325 -4.01 8.19 -13.84
CA SER A 325 -5.38 8.06 -13.35
C SER A 325 -5.50 8.26 -11.84
N VAL A 326 -4.40 8.11 -11.09
CA VAL A 326 -4.39 8.22 -9.62
C VAL A 326 -3.44 9.33 -9.19
N GLU A 327 -4.04 10.42 -8.68
CA GLU A 327 -3.32 11.61 -8.19
C GLU A 327 -3.56 11.85 -6.69
N THR A 328 -4.00 10.85 -5.94
CA THR A 328 -4.41 11.00 -4.54
C THR A 328 -3.36 10.53 -3.54
N ASN A 329 -2.98 9.26 -3.60
CA ASN A 329 -1.98 8.66 -2.70
C ASN A 329 -1.46 7.34 -3.26
N ILE A 330 -0.37 6.82 -2.67
CA ILE A 330 0.26 5.58 -3.12
C ILE A 330 -0.62 4.35 -2.86
N ARG A 331 -1.46 4.35 -1.81
CA ARG A 331 -2.39 3.23 -1.54
C ARG A 331 -3.42 3.08 -2.66
N ASP A 332 -3.98 4.19 -3.13
CA ASP A 332 -4.94 4.16 -4.25
C ASP A 332 -4.24 3.73 -5.54
N LEU A 333 -2.99 4.18 -5.75
CA LEU A 333 -2.15 3.77 -6.87
C LEU A 333 -1.92 2.26 -6.88
N GLU A 334 -1.51 1.69 -5.75
CA GLU A 334 -1.32 0.24 -5.58
C GLU A 334 -2.63 -0.54 -5.70
N SER A 335 -3.74 0.04 -5.20
CA SER A 335 -5.07 -0.57 -5.32
C SER A 335 -5.51 -0.66 -6.78
N MET A 336 -5.32 0.41 -7.56
CA MET A 336 -5.64 0.40 -8.99
C MET A 336 -4.76 -0.60 -9.75
N TYR A 337 -3.46 -0.61 -9.50
CA TYR A 337 -2.55 -1.61 -10.05
C TYR A 337 -3.03 -3.04 -9.75
N SER A 338 -3.34 -3.34 -8.49
CA SER A 338 -3.77 -4.67 -8.08
C SER A 338 -5.08 -5.10 -8.76
N LYS A 339 -6.01 -4.17 -8.99
CA LYS A 339 -7.26 -4.45 -9.72
C LYS A 339 -7.00 -4.73 -11.20
N VAL A 340 -6.13 -3.95 -11.85
CA VAL A 340 -5.76 -4.18 -13.26
C VAL A 340 -5.17 -5.57 -13.41
N ILE A 341 -4.22 -5.93 -12.55
CA ILE A 341 -3.58 -7.25 -12.60
C ILE A 341 -4.59 -8.37 -12.33
N ALA A 342 -5.42 -8.24 -11.28
CA ALA A 342 -6.44 -9.25 -10.98
C ALA A 342 -7.44 -9.44 -12.13
N MET A 343 -7.84 -8.37 -12.82
CA MET A 343 -8.72 -8.47 -13.99
C MET A 343 -8.02 -9.10 -15.19
N ALA A 344 -6.74 -8.75 -15.44
CA ALA A 344 -5.93 -9.36 -16.46
C ALA A 344 -5.80 -10.88 -16.25
N ASP A 345 -5.54 -11.29 -15.02
CA ASP A 345 -5.45 -12.70 -14.62
C ASP A 345 -6.77 -13.45 -14.81
N VAL A 346 -7.89 -12.89 -14.35
CA VAL A 346 -9.22 -13.52 -14.45
C VAL A 346 -9.66 -13.68 -15.89
N LYS A 347 -9.38 -12.69 -16.75
CA LYS A 347 -9.79 -12.69 -18.16
C LYS A 347 -8.75 -13.28 -19.09
N CYS A 348 -7.55 -13.59 -18.60
CA CYS A 348 -6.41 -14.09 -19.37
C CYS A 348 -6.06 -13.16 -20.56
N ILE A 349 -6.07 -11.84 -20.32
CA ILE A 349 -5.69 -10.79 -21.26
C ILE A 349 -4.58 -9.92 -20.66
N SER A 350 -3.89 -9.13 -21.51
CA SER A 350 -2.85 -8.24 -20.97
C SER A 350 -3.42 -7.11 -20.13
N PRO A 351 -2.65 -6.58 -19.15
CA PRO A 351 -3.06 -5.41 -18.36
C PRO A 351 -3.48 -4.21 -19.22
N LEU A 352 -2.80 -3.98 -20.34
CA LEU A 352 -3.14 -2.91 -21.28
C LEU A 352 -4.51 -3.12 -21.95
N MET A 353 -4.87 -4.36 -22.26
CA MET A 353 -6.20 -4.70 -22.81
C MET A 353 -7.30 -4.44 -21.78
N VAL A 354 -7.08 -4.79 -20.51
CA VAL A 354 -8.04 -4.47 -19.42
C VAL A 354 -8.34 -2.98 -19.37
N ILE A 355 -7.32 -2.16 -19.52
CA ILE A 355 -7.43 -0.69 -19.53
C ILE A 355 -8.18 -0.19 -20.78
N ASN A 356 -7.80 -0.67 -21.97
CA ASN A 356 -8.38 -0.23 -23.26
C ASN A 356 -9.85 -0.60 -23.38
N GLU A 357 -10.28 -1.72 -22.82
CA GLU A 357 -11.68 -2.15 -22.80
C GLU A 357 -12.53 -1.42 -21.74
N GLY A 358 -11.93 -0.46 -21.00
CA GLY A 358 -12.63 0.31 -19.97
C GLY A 358 -13.13 -0.55 -18.79
N MET A 359 -12.58 -1.76 -18.64
CA MET A 359 -13.01 -2.72 -17.62
C MET A 359 -12.57 -2.32 -16.21
N VAL A 360 -11.55 -1.51 -16.11
CA VAL A 360 -11.21 -0.82 -14.88
C VAL A 360 -12.18 0.34 -14.76
N GLY A 361 -13.36 0.07 -14.26
CA GLY A 361 -14.22 1.14 -13.77
C GLY A 361 -13.32 1.97 -12.84
N VAL A 362 -13.23 3.27 -13.09
CA VAL A 362 -12.31 4.20 -12.40
C VAL A 362 -12.29 3.84 -10.91
N VAL A 363 -11.22 3.21 -10.47
CA VAL A 363 -10.92 2.98 -9.08
C VAL A 363 -10.32 4.25 -8.54
N GLY A 364 -11.21 5.09 -8.28
CA GLY A 364 -11.06 6.39 -7.76
C GLY A 364 -12.45 6.98 -7.74
N ASN A 365 -13.35 6.41 -6.92
CA ASN A 365 -14.32 7.24 -6.25
C ASN A 365 -13.62 8.02 -5.13
N THR A 366 -12.45 8.55 -5.45
CA THR A 366 -11.93 9.79 -4.93
C THR A 366 -12.04 10.73 -6.11
N THR A 367 -13.26 11.29 -6.28
CA THR A 367 -13.50 12.55 -6.98
C THR A 367 -12.52 12.81 -8.16
N ARG A 368 -12.57 12.02 -9.29
CA ARG A 368 -12.86 12.78 -10.47
C ARG A 368 -14.30 13.26 -10.25
N SER A 369 -14.43 14.39 -9.59
CA SER A 369 -15.45 15.31 -10.06
C SER A 369 -15.22 15.35 -11.58
N LYS A 370 -16.06 14.67 -12.38
CA LYS A 370 -16.38 15.24 -13.68
C LYS A 370 -16.46 16.71 -13.33
N VAL A 371 -15.63 17.55 -13.96
CA VAL A 371 -15.70 18.97 -13.68
C VAL A 371 -17.05 19.35 -14.21
N PHE A 372 -18.09 19.17 -13.38
CA PHE A 372 -19.41 19.64 -13.69
C PHE A 372 -19.25 21.14 -13.82
N SER A 373 -19.74 21.71 -14.87
CA SER A 373 -19.86 23.14 -14.88
C SER A 373 -20.86 23.55 -13.79
N PRO A 374 -20.73 24.70 -13.17
CA PRO A 374 -21.74 25.21 -12.25
C PRO A 374 -23.14 25.15 -12.81
N SER A 375 -23.30 25.37 -14.14
CA SER A 375 -24.57 25.23 -14.89
C SER A 375 -25.11 23.79 -14.81
N THR A 376 -24.28 22.77 -15.00
CA THR A 376 -24.69 21.36 -14.88
C THR A 376 -25.22 21.05 -13.49
N VAL A 377 -24.58 21.58 -12.44
CA VAL A 377 -25.07 21.40 -11.05
C VAL A 377 -26.44 22.04 -10.87
N ILE A 378 -26.64 23.25 -11.38
CA ILE A 378 -27.92 23.99 -11.32
C ILE A 378 -28.99 23.20 -12.06
N GLU A 379 -28.72 22.73 -13.28
CA GLU A 379 -29.65 21.94 -14.09
C GLU A 379 -30.04 20.61 -13.45
N THR A 380 -29.07 19.87 -12.92
CA THR A 380 -29.34 18.58 -12.24
C THR A 380 -30.17 18.76 -10.98
N VAL A 381 -29.85 19.76 -10.15
CA VAL A 381 -30.64 20.10 -8.97
C VAL A 381 -32.03 20.59 -9.34
N ALA A 382 -32.16 21.40 -10.38
CA ALA A 382 -33.44 21.89 -10.89
C ALA A 382 -34.33 20.71 -11.33
N ASN A 383 -33.79 19.80 -12.13
CA ASN A 383 -34.50 18.60 -12.60
C ASN A 383 -34.90 17.70 -11.40
N PHE A 384 -34.03 17.51 -10.44
CA PHE A 384 -34.32 16.69 -9.24
C PHE A 384 -35.50 17.23 -8.42
N PHE A 385 -35.57 18.55 -8.24
CA PHE A 385 -36.66 19.20 -7.52
C PHE A 385 -37.86 19.59 -8.41
N ASN A 386 -37.80 19.26 -9.71
CA ASN A 386 -38.85 19.59 -10.70
C ASN A 386 -39.17 21.10 -10.75
N ILE A 387 -38.12 21.93 -10.79
CA ILE A 387 -38.16 23.40 -10.88
C ILE A 387 -37.28 23.85 -12.04
N SER A 388 -37.43 25.11 -12.47
CA SER A 388 -36.57 25.61 -13.55
C SER A 388 -35.21 26.11 -13.03
N PRO A 389 -34.13 26.05 -13.83
CA PRO A 389 -32.80 26.59 -13.43
C PRO A 389 -32.87 28.08 -13.09
N GLU A 390 -33.77 28.87 -13.76
CA GLU A 390 -33.95 30.27 -13.48
C GLU A 390 -34.57 30.53 -12.10
N GLU A 391 -35.39 29.60 -11.58
CA GLU A 391 -35.94 29.70 -10.23
C GLU A 391 -34.87 29.50 -9.15
N ILE A 392 -33.87 28.59 -9.42
CA ILE A 392 -32.71 28.44 -8.54
C ILE A 392 -31.88 29.71 -8.51
N CYS A 393 -31.62 30.32 -9.68
CA CYS A 393 -30.86 31.57 -9.80
C CYS A 393 -31.67 32.81 -9.45
N GLY A 394 -32.98 32.68 -9.21
CA GLY A 394 -33.90 33.77 -8.91
C GLY A 394 -33.94 34.17 -7.44
N ARG A 395 -34.79 35.17 -7.16
CA ARG A 395 -34.98 35.69 -5.78
C ARG A 395 -36.13 35.01 -5.03
N SER A 396 -36.61 33.87 -5.51
CA SER A 396 -37.70 33.16 -4.87
C SER A 396 -37.36 32.79 -3.43
N ARG A 397 -38.31 33.02 -2.51
CA ARG A 397 -38.20 32.66 -1.08
C ARG A 397 -39.04 31.44 -0.73
N VAL A 398 -39.66 30.81 -1.71
CA VAL A 398 -40.45 29.57 -1.52
C VAL A 398 -39.54 28.48 -0.93
N ALA A 399 -40.03 27.78 0.05
CA ALA A 399 -39.17 26.87 0.89
C ALA A 399 -38.44 25.82 0.05
N HIS A 400 -39.11 25.12 -0.87
CA HIS A 400 -38.47 24.07 -1.67
C HIS A 400 -37.42 24.63 -2.66
N ILE A 401 -37.68 25.81 -3.28
CA ILE A 401 -36.71 26.48 -4.18
C ILE A 401 -35.50 26.97 -3.40
N LYS A 402 -35.73 27.47 -2.18
CA LYS A 402 -34.62 27.86 -1.26
C LYS A 402 -33.75 26.68 -0.90
N THR A 403 -34.35 25.54 -0.57
CA THR A 403 -33.60 24.31 -0.22
C THR A 403 -32.80 23.82 -1.45
N ALA A 404 -33.40 23.74 -2.63
CA ALA A 404 -32.72 23.38 -3.86
C ALA A 404 -31.53 24.29 -4.16
N ARG A 405 -31.70 25.62 -4.03
CA ARG A 405 -30.61 26.60 -4.17
C ARG A 405 -29.48 26.35 -3.15
N GLN A 406 -29.82 26.08 -1.89
CA GLN A 406 -28.83 25.81 -0.85
C GLN A 406 -28.06 24.50 -1.12
N ILE A 407 -28.73 23.46 -1.63
CA ILE A 407 -28.10 22.23 -2.07
C ILE A 407 -27.15 22.47 -3.24
N ALA A 408 -27.57 23.21 -4.26
CA ALA A 408 -26.70 23.56 -5.39
C ALA A 408 -25.45 24.34 -4.93
N MET A 409 -25.60 25.32 -4.06
CA MET A 409 -24.48 26.06 -3.47
C MET A 409 -23.55 25.16 -2.64
N PHE A 410 -24.09 24.20 -1.91
CA PHE A 410 -23.33 23.25 -1.12
C PHE A 410 -22.49 22.32 -2.01
N ILE A 411 -23.09 21.77 -3.08
CA ILE A 411 -22.38 20.91 -4.06
C ILE A 411 -21.29 21.72 -4.78
N MET A 412 -21.57 22.95 -5.23
CA MET A 412 -20.54 23.81 -5.85
C MET A 412 -19.38 24.11 -4.89
N SER A 413 -19.67 24.28 -3.60
CA SER A 413 -18.63 24.57 -2.60
C SER A 413 -17.79 23.35 -2.29
N ARG A 414 -18.41 22.18 -2.11
CA ARG A 414 -17.72 20.97 -1.63
C ARG A 414 -17.15 20.14 -2.77
N ASP A 415 -17.91 19.99 -3.84
CA ASP A 415 -17.56 19.08 -4.94
C ASP A 415 -16.79 19.79 -6.07
N LEU A 416 -17.06 21.10 -6.32
CA LEU A 416 -16.30 21.93 -7.28
C LEU A 416 -15.26 22.85 -6.61
N GLN A 417 -15.17 22.86 -5.28
CA GLN A 417 -14.24 23.71 -4.49
C GLN A 417 -14.28 25.20 -4.86
N MET A 418 -15.44 25.69 -5.25
CA MET A 418 -15.63 27.09 -5.63
C MET A 418 -15.64 28.01 -4.43
N SER A 419 -15.08 29.21 -4.58
CA SER A 419 -15.19 30.25 -3.55
C SER A 419 -16.63 30.75 -3.40
N THR A 420 -17.03 31.14 -2.19
CA THR A 420 -18.37 31.64 -1.88
C THR A 420 -18.79 32.83 -2.76
N THR A 421 -17.82 33.66 -3.15
CA THR A 421 -18.05 34.80 -4.06
C THR A 421 -18.42 34.33 -5.47
N LYS A 422 -17.72 33.33 -6.01
CA LYS A 422 -18.04 32.74 -7.34
C LYS A 422 -19.39 32.03 -7.29
N ILE A 423 -19.67 31.26 -6.23
CA ILE A 423 -20.96 30.56 -6.05
C ILE A 423 -22.11 31.57 -5.99
N ALA A 424 -21.96 32.68 -5.27
CA ALA A 424 -22.99 33.74 -5.19
C ALA A 424 -23.31 34.31 -6.58
N ASN A 425 -22.30 34.56 -7.41
CA ASN A 425 -22.46 35.04 -8.76
C ASN A 425 -23.21 34.04 -9.65
N GLU A 426 -22.87 32.75 -9.60
CA GLU A 426 -23.52 31.69 -10.39
C GLU A 426 -25.02 31.55 -10.07
N VAL A 427 -25.39 31.65 -8.78
CA VAL A 427 -26.80 31.55 -8.36
C VAL A 427 -27.52 32.91 -8.30
N GLY A 428 -26.93 33.96 -8.85
CA GLY A 428 -27.57 35.30 -8.98
C GLY A 428 -27.77 36.04 -7.64
N LEU A 429 -26.98 35.71 -6.61
CA LEU A 429 -27.01 36.39 -5.31
C LEU A 429 -26.09 37.60 -5.28
N LYS A 430 -26.57 38.71 -4.68
CA LYS A 430 -25.78 39.95 -4.56
C LYS A 430 -24.70 39.87 -3.50
N ASP A 431 -24.86 38.97 -2.50
CA ASP A 431 -23.99 38.90 -1.33
C ASP A 431 -23.52 37.46 -1.07
N HIS A 432 -22.20 37.32 -0.99
CA HIS A 432 -21.54 36.06 -0.69
C HIS A 432 -21.85 35.52 0.72
N THR A 433 -22.27 36.39 1.67
CA THR A 433 -22.68 35.98 3.01
C THR A 433 -23.92 35.09 2.98
N THR A 434 -24.86 35.36 2.04
CA THR A 434 -26.04 34.50 1.84
C THR A 434 -25.64 33.10 1.35
N ALA A 435 -24.69 33.01 0.44
CA ALA A 435 -24.16 31.73 -0.02
C ALA A 435 -23.48 30.98 1.13
N MET A 436 -22.64 31.65 1.91
CA MET A 436 -21.95 31.06 3.06
C MET A 436 -22.93 30.49 4.10
N HIS A 437 -23.98 31.25 4.45
CA HIS A 437 -25.02 30.78 5.36
C HIS A 437 -25.81 29.60 4.80
N GLY A 438 -26.13 29.62 3.50
CA GLY A 438 -26.82 28.50 2.83
C GLY A 438 -25.99 27.21 2.89
N ILE A 439 -24.71 27.28 2.54
CA ILE A 439 -23.75 26.15 2.58
C ILE A 439 -23.64 25.59 4.01
N LYS A 440 -23.42 26.46 5.01
CA LYS A 440 -23.28 26.04 6.41
C LYS A 440 -24.56 25.40 6.95
N LYS A 441 -25.73 25.87 6.49
CA LYS A 441 -27.00 25.28 6.90
C LYS A 441 -27.12 23.85 6.40
N ILE A 442 -26.91 23.58 5.09
CA ILE A 442 -26.96 22.24 4.54
C ILE A 442 -25.92 21.33 5.21
N GLU A 443 -24.73 21.83 5.46
CA GLU A 443 -23.67 21.07 6.19
C GLU A 443 -24.10 20.66 7.59
N THR A 444 -24.89 21.48 8.27
CA THR A 444 -25.41 21.16 9.61
C THR A 444 -26.59 20.20 9.51
N ASP A 445 -27.52 20.48 8.61
CA ASP A 445 -28.77 19.73 8.47
C ASP A 445 -28.49 18.27 7.99
N THR A 446 -27.49 18.06 7.13
CA THR A 446 -27.07 16.70 6.70
C THR A 446 -26.55 15.80 7.79
N LYS A 447 -26.21 16.35 8.96
CA LYS A 447 -25.76 15.53 10.12
C LYS A 447 -26.94 14.90 10.84
N THR A 448 -28.11 15.53 10.79
CA THR A 448 -29.31 15.12 11.56
C THR A 448 -30.48 14.68 10.69
N ASP A 449 -30.54 15.13 9.43
CA ASP A 449 -31.62 14.84 8.48
C ASP A 449 -31.18 13.77 7.48
N PHE A 450 -31.69 12.54 7.65
CA PHE A 450 -31.42 11.43 6.75
C PHE A 450 -31.99 11.62 5.35
N VAL A 451 -33.16 12.26 5.23
CA VAL A 451 -33.82 12.49 3.92
C VAL A 451 -32.97 13.45 3.08
N LEU A 452 -32.49 14.53 3.71
CA LEU A 452 -31.60 15.48 3.01
C LEU A 452 -30.28 14.84 2.60
N ARG A 453 -29.75 13.91 3.39
CA ARG A 453 -28.52 13.15 3.06
C ARG A 453 -28.75 12.25 1.84
N ASP A 454 -29.86 11.52 1.81
CA ASP A 454 -30.19 10.64 0.68
C ASP A 454 -30.43 11.44 -0.60
N GLN A 455 -31.12 12.57 -0.54
CA GLN A 455 -31.30 13.47 -1.67
C GLN A 455 -29.96 13.99 -2.21
N LEU A 456 -29.03 14.37 -1.35
CA LEU A 456 -27.69 14.80 -1.75
C LEU A 456 -26.90 13.70 -2.45
N ASN A 457 -26.98 12.47 -1.96
CA ASN A 457 -26.31 11.33 -2.59
C ASN A 457 -26.93 11.02 -3.96
N GLU A 458 -28.24 11.03 -4.07
CA GLU A 458 -28.95 10.80 -5.33
C GLU A 458 -28.62 11.87 -6.39
N ILE A 459 -28.56 13.15 -6.00
CA ILE A 459 -28.15 14.24 -6.89
C ILE A 459 -26.68 14.06 -7.33
N ARG A 460 -25.80 13.65 -6.44
CA ARG A 460 -24.40 13.34 -6.78
C ARG A 460 -24.29 12.18 -7.74
N ASP A 461 -25.09 11.15 -7.55
CA ASP A 461 -25.14 9.99 -8.46
C ASP A 461 -25.64 10.38 -9.85
N LEU A 462 -26.65 11.25 -9.94
CA LEU A 462 -27.12 11.82 -11.23
C LEU A 462 -26.04 12.65 -11.91
N LEU A 463 -25.33 13.51 -11.18
CA LEU A 463 -24.20 14.27 -11.69
C LEU A 463 -23.07 13.36 -12.20
N ASN A 464 -22.77 12.28 -11.50
CA ASN A 464 -21.70 11.33 -11.86
C ASN A 464 -22.08 10.46 -13.07
N ASN A 465 -23.32 10.03 -13.18
CA ASN A 465 -23.78 9.11 -14.23
C ASN A 465 -24.11 9.80 -15.55
N GLY A 466 -24.23 11.14 -15.56
CA GLY A 466 -24.46 11.90 -16.80
C GLY A 466 -25.82 11.61 -17.45
N ILE A 467 -26.83 11.23 -16.67
CA ILE A 467 -28.20 11.05 -17.14
C ILE A 467 -28.86 12.45 -17.08
N ILE A 468 -28.86 13.16 -18.19
CA ILE A 468 -29.75 14.28 -18.48
C ILE A 468 -30.80 13.78 -19.43
#